data_e19eab48e757868a7c507b579e771565
#
_entry.id   e19eab48e757868a7c507b579e771565
#
_cell.length_a   1.000
_cell.length_b   1.000
_cell.length_c   1.000
_cell.angle_alpha   90.00
_cell.angle_beta   90.00
_cell.angle_gamma   90.00
#
_symmetry.space_group_name_H-M   'P 1'
#
loop_
_entity.id
_entity.type
_entity.pdbx_description
1 polymer ?
#
loop_
_entity_poly.entity_id
_entity_poly.type
_entity_poly.pdbx_seq_one_letter_code
_entity_poly.pdbx_strand_id
1 'polypeptide(L)'
;MARNRLEDHPTVVQARRRDRTADRPAEPLDASWLRQLCLDAGADDVGFVEIDRPDIADQREDLNAALPGVRTLISFVSRMNRENIRTPARSVANLEFHHTGDHTNEIGRHVVGELEAMDVRAINPAMGFPMEMDKFPRKAWVVSHKPVAVAAGLGKMGIHRNVIHPKFGNFILLGTILIDAEVSEYTRPIEYNPCLECKLCVTACPTGAIASDGHFNFSACYTHNYREFMGGFGDWAEQVAESRNAHDYRSRVSDSESASMWQSLSFGANYKAAYCMSVCPAGEDVIGPWLDNRKAHLTQVVRPLMDKEETVYVVPGSDAEQHVTDRFPNKRTKHVAMSLRANSIDGLVEGLPLIFQREQAKDMSATYHFTFTGDESRQITVTIRDRELDVADGHHGEPDLRITADTRTWLRFLAKPSMLAWALVRRQIKLQGSPRLLRDFGRCFPS
;
A
#
# COMPACT_ATOMS: atom_id res chain seq x y z
N MET A 1 -56.31 2.25 -10.13
CA MET A 1 -55.43 2.20 -8.95
C MET A 1 -54.99 3.63 -8.62
N ALA A 2 -55.44 4.19 -7.49
CA ALA A 2 -55.03 5.51 -7.05
C ALA A 2 -53.50 5.46 -6.80
N ARG A 3 -52.74 6.35 -7.45
CA ARG A 3 -51.32 6.57 -7.14
C ARG A 3 -51.29 7.09 -5.70
N ASN A 4 -50.91 6.24 -4.73
CA ASN A 4 -50.55 6.72 -3.39
C ASN A 4 -49.52 7.81 -3.56
N ARG A 5 -49.82 9.02 -3.11
CA ARG A 5 -48.82 10.10 -3.09
C ARG A 5 -47.72 9.68 -2.13
N LEU A 6 -46.46 9.93 -2.49
CA LEU A 6 -45.28 9.60 -1.65
C LEU A 6 -45.48 10.10 -0.20
N GLU A 7 -46.16 11.23 -0.06
CA GLU A 7 -46.45 11.91 1.22
C GLU A 7 -47.35 11.08 2.16
N ASP A 8 -48.21 10.21 1.59
CA ASP A 8 -49.13 9.36 2.34
C ASP A 8 -48.51 8.02 2.67
N HIS A 9 -47.27 7.75 2.23
CA HIS A 9 -46.60 6.50 2.51
C HIS A 9 -46.25 6.38 4.02
N PRO A 10 -46.54 5.25 4.68
CA PRO A 10 -46.31 5.10 6.12
C PRO A 10 -44.89 5.50 6.58
N THR A 11 -43.87 5.15 5.82
CA THR A 11 -42.48 5.53 6.10
C THR A 11 -42.26 7.04 6.11
N VAL A 12 -42.90 7.77 5.14
CA VAL A 12 -42.77 9.23 5.08
C VAL A 12 -43.52 9.88 6.25
N VAL A 13 -44.72 9.38 6.58
CA VAL A 13 -45.49 9.84 7.75
C VAL A 13 -44.70 9.65 9.04
N GLN A 14 -44.09 8.47 9.21
CA GLN A 14 -43.24 8.16 10.37
C GLN A 14 -42.01 9.07 10.41
N ALA A 15 -41.26 9.19 9.28
CA ALA A 15 -40.08 10.04 9.19
C ALA A 15 -40.36 11.53 9.50
N ARG A 16 -41.53 12.05 9.10
CA ARG A 16 -41.94 13.43 9.40
C ARG A 16 -42.37 13.66 10.86
N ARG A 17 -42.68 12.57 11.59
CA ARG A 17 -43.00 12.64 13.03
C ARG A 17 -41.75 12.68 13.88
N ARG A 18 -40.62 12.22 13.35
CA ARG A 18 -39.32 12.24 14.04
C ARG A 18 -38.77 13.66 13.94
N ASP A 19 -38.54 14.30 15.07
CA ASP A 19 -37.83 15.57 15.14
C ASP A 19 -36.33 15.32 15.00
N ARG A 20 -35.85 15.35 13.75
CA ARG A 20 -34.44 15.12 13.44
C ARG A 20 -33.50 16.21 13.94
N THR A 21 -34.03 17.40 14.20
CA THR A 21 -33.20 18.51 14.71
C THR A 21 -32.80 18.33 16.15
N ALA A 22 -33.56 17.51 16.89
CA ALA A 22 -33.25 17.17 18.29
C ALA A 22 -32.19 16.06 18.42
N ASP A 23 -31.98 15.25 17.37
CA ASP A 23 -31.06 14.11 17.39
C ASP A 23 -29.60 14.50 16.99
N ARG A 24 -29.42 15.62 16.25
CA ARG A 24 -28.09 16.06 15.83
C ARG A 24 -27.43 16.89 16.93
N PRO A 25 -26.21 16.50 17.39
CA PRO A 25 -25.50 17.27 18.41
C PRO A 25 -25.19 18.69 17.91
N ALA A 26 -25.06 19.64 18.83
CA ALA A 26 -24.54 20.96 18.52
C ALA A 26 -23.13 20.82 17.97
N GLU A 27 -22.85 21.46 16.84
CA GLU A 27 -21.50 21.54 16.30
C GLU A 27 -20.70 22.63 17.01
N PRO A 28 -19.39 22.38 17.26
CA PRO A 28 -18.60 21.18 17.00
C PRO A 28 -18.83 20.06 18.04
N LEU A 29 -18.57 18.79 17.67
CA LEU A 29 -18.58 17.65 18.60
C LEU A 29 -17.52 17.84 19.68
N ASP A 30 -17.82 17.46 20.92
CA ASP A 30 -16.85 17.48 22.00
C ASP A 30 -15.73 16.45 21.76
N ALA A 31 -14.48 16.91 21.67
CA ALA A 31 -13.32 16.08 21.38
C ALA A 31 -13.06 15.03 22.48
N SER A 32 -13.34 15.36 23.75
CA SER A 32 -13.12 14.44 24.88
C SER A 32 -14.13 13.30 24.85
N TRP A 33 -15.38 13.62 24.58
CA TRP A 33 -16.45 12.62 24.42
C TRP A 33 -16.15 11.71 23.23
N LEU A 34 -15.81 12.27 22.05
CA LEU A 34 -15.53 11.50 20.85
C LEU A 34 -14.31 10.60 21.02
N ARG A 35 -13.27 11.09 21.70
CA ARG A 35 -12.10 10.29 22.10
C ARG A 35 -12.52 9.11 22.98
N GLN A 36 -13.33 9.37 24.00
CA GLN A 36 -13.78 8.33 24.92
C GLN A 36 -14.63 7.28 24.21
N LEU A 37 -15.53 7.69 23.30
CA LEU A 37 -16.31 6.77 22.46
C LEU A 37 -15.40 5.80 21.68
N CYS A 38 -14.32 6.31 21.05
CA CYS A 38 -13.37 5.46 20.32
C CYS A 38 -12.59 4.52 21.27
N LEU A 39 -12.17 5.00 22.44
CA LEU A 39 -11.47 4.18 23.43
C LEU A 39 -12.39 3.08 24.00
N ASP A 40 -13.65 3.39 24.27
CA ASP A 40 -14.65 2.43 24.76
C ASP A 40 -14.98 1.38 23.68
N ALA A 41 -14.89 1.75 22.39
CA ALA A 41 -15.00 0.82 21.27
C ALA A 41 -13.78 -0.10 21.11
N GLY A 42 -12.67 0.16 21.83
CA GLY A 42 -11.48 -0.68 21.87
C GLY A 42 -10.24 -0.10 21.20
N ALA A 43 -10.25 1.17 20.79
CA ALA A 43 -9.05 1.84 20.30
C ALA A 43 -8.02 2.02 21.41
N ASP A 44 -6.73 1.88 21.10
CA ASP A 44 -5.63 2.10 22.07
C ASP A 44 -5.15 3.56 22.11
N ASP A 45 -5.35 4.33 21.05
CA ASP A 45 -5.16 5.78 20.99
C ASP A 45 -5.95 6.40 19.82
N VAL A 46 -6.25 7.72 19.93
CA VAL A 46 -7.14 8.44 19.00
C VAL A 46 -6.64 9.87 18.79
N GLY A 47 -6.77 10.35 17.56
CA GLY A 47 -6.52 11.74 17.21
C GLY A 47 -7.45 12.24 16.11
N PHE A 48 -7.60 13.56 16.00
CA PHE A 48 -8.53 14.23 15.11
C PHE A 48 -7.80 15.16 14.15
N VAL A 49 -8.19 15.12 12.88
CA VAL A 49 -7.57 15.92 11.80
C VAL A 49 -8.67 16.63 11.03
N GLU A 50 -8.57 17.94 10.88
CA GLU A 50 -9.42 18.72 10.00
C GLU A 50 -9.15 18.37 8.53
N ILE A 51 -10.20 18.31 7.69
CA ILE A 51 -10.08 17.95 6.26
C ILE A 51 -9.15 18.91 5.49
N ASP A 52 -9.07 20.17 5.94
CA ASP A 52 -8.29 21.21 5.27
C ASP A 52 -6.80 21.21 5.67
N ARG A 53 -6.37 20.29 6.52
CA ARG A 53 -4.98 20.19 6.93
C ARG A 53 -4.05 19.94 5.74
N PRO A 54 -2.94 20.73 5.60
CA PRO A 54 -2.01 20.58 4.47
C PRO A 54 -1.38 19.18 4.36
N ASP A 55 -1.13 18.51 5.49
CA ASP A 55 -0.49 17.19 5.56
C ASP A 55 -1.27 16.07 4.85
N ILE A 56 -2.56 16.29 4.56
CA ILE A 56 -3.45 15.34 3.88
C ILE A 56 -4.06 15.91 2.60
N ALA A 57 -3.53 17.02 2.08
CA ALA A 57 -4.07 17.71 0.92
C ALA A 57 -4.11 16.83 -0.34
N ASP A 58 -3.16 15.91 -0.49
CA ASP A 58 -3.04 14.96 -1.61
C ASP A 58 -4.19 13.94 -1.71
N GLN A 59 -4.96 13.77 -0.63
CA GLN A 59 -6.08 12.84 -0.62
C GLN A 59 -7.45 13.50 -0.38
N ARG A 60 -7.50 14.83 -0.27
CA ARG A 60 -8.74 15.57 0.03
C ARG A 60 -9.83 15.33 -0.99
N GLU A 61 -9.51 15.26 -2.27
CA GLU A 61 -10.48 15.00 -3.34
C GLU A 61 -11.14 13.63 -3.19
N ASP A 62 -10.35 12.59 -2.99
CA ASP A 62 -10.85 11.22 -2.77
C ASP A 62 -11.71 11.12 -1.51
N LEU A 63 -11.31 11.79 -0.42
CA LEU A 63 -12.06 11.82 0.83
C LEU A 63 -13.42 12.52 0.67
N ASN A 64 -13.47 13.64 -0.06
CA ASN A 64 -14.73 14.31 -0.37
C ASN A 64 -15.60 13.51 -1.35
N ALA A 65 -15.00 12.75 -2.26
CA ALA A 65 -15.74 11.85 -3.13
C ALA A 65 -16.39 10.70 -2.33
N ALA A 66 -15.70 10.18 -1.32
CA ALA A 66 -16.19 9.11 -0.46
C ALA A 66 -17.29 9.57 0.52
N LEU A 67 -17.11 10.74 1.14
CA LEU A 67 -18.10 11.38 2.00
C LEU A 67 -18.23 12.86 1.64
N PRO A 68 -19.16 13.24 0.74
CA PRO A 68 -19.38 14.65 0.39
C PRO A 68 -19.72 15.49 1.62
N GLY A 69 -18.92 16.54 1.85
CA GLY A 69 -19.04 17.41 3.03
C GLY A 69 -18.31 16.90 4.26
N VAL A 70 -17.36 15.99 4.11
CA VAL A 70 -16.47 15.57 5.21
C VAL A 70 -15.74 16.78 5.81
N ARG A 71 -15.66 16.85 7.14
CA ARG A 71 -15.00 17.93 7.88
C ARG A 71 -13.86 17.41 8.75
N THR A 72 -14.01 16.22 9.32
CA THR A 72 -13.06 15.65 10.27
C THR A 72 -12.71 14.21 9.90
N LEU A 73 -11.44 13.85 10.09
CA LEU A 73 -10.94 12.50 10.10
C LEU A 73 -10.59 12.12 11.55
N ILE A 74 -11.20 11.04 12.03
CA ILE A 74 -10.86 10.41 13.31
C ILE A 74 -9.86 9.33 12.99
N SER A 75 -8.60 9.50 13.38
CA SER A 75 -7.57 8.47 13.27
C SER A 75 -7.42 7.75 14.60
N PHE A 76 -7.30 6.43 14.56
CA PHE A 76 -7.12 5.63 15.76
C PHE A 76 -6.16 4.47 15.56
N VAL A 77 -5.68 3.93 16.66
CA VAL A 77 -4.66 2.89 16.75
C VAL A 77 -5.25 1.66 17.41
N SER A 78 -4.97 0.49 16.84
CA SER A 78 -5.19 -0.81 17.45
C SER A 78 -3.86 -1.51 17.66
N ARG A 79 -3.54 -1.89 18.91
CA ARG A 79 -2.28 -2.52 19.29
C ARG A 79 -2.28 -4.00 18.95
N MET A 80 -1.18 -4.49 18.37
CA MET A 80 -0.92 -5.90 18.11
C MET A 80 -0.13 -6.56 19.24
N ASN A 81 -0.32 -7.86 19.42
CA ASN A 81 0.49 -8.69 20.30
C ASN A 81 1.90 -8.86 19.74
N ARG A 82 2.87 -8.23 20.35
CA ARG A 82 4.24 -8.09 19.87
C ARG A 82 4.94 -9.42 19.58
N GLU A 83 4.83 -10.39 20.49
CA GLU A 83 5.52 -11.68 20.34
C GLU A 83 4.94 -12.52 19.20
N ASN A 84 3.64 -12.41 18.93
CA ASN A 84 3.00 -13.01 17.75
C ASN A 84 3.58 -12.44 16.44
N ILE A 85 3.85 -11.14 16.39
CA ILE A 85 4.45 -10.50 15.20
C ILE A 85 5.94 -10.86 15.06
N ARG A 86 6.67 -11.03 16.15
CA ARG A 86 8.13 -11.33 16.18
C ARG A 86 8.47 -12.75 15.79
N THR A 87 7.55 -13.70 15.99
CA THR A 87 7.87 -15.11 15.74
C THR A 87 8.24 -15.39 14.27
N PRO A 88 9.23 -16.27 14.01
CA PRO A 88 9.49 -16.76 12.65
C PRO A 88 8.37 -17.67 12.11
N ALA A 89 7.46 -18.17 12.96
CA ALA A 89 6.25 -18.88 12.57
C ALA A 89 5.21 -17.89 11.99
N ARG A 90 5.30 -17.64 10.68
CA ARG A 90 4.50 -16.59 10.03
C ARG A 90 3.00 -16.82 10.07
N SER A 91 2.54 -18.06 10.23
CA SER A 91 1.12 -18.35 10.46
C SER A 91 0.59 -17.70 11.74
N VAL A 92 1.38 -17.68 12.82
CA VAL A 92 1.03 -17.00 14.06
C VAL A 92 1.00 -15.47 13.86
N ALA A 93 2.02 -14.92 13.20
CA ALA A 93 2.05 -13.49 12.92
C ALA A 93 0.89 -13.05 12.00
N ASN A 94 0.55 -13.86 11.00
CA ASN A 94 -0.56 -13.54 10.11
C ASN A 94 -1.91 -13.62 10.82
N LEU A 95 -2.11 -14.57 11.72
CA LEU A 95 -3.32 -14.61 12.55
C LEU A 95 -3.47 -13.33 13.39
N GLU A 96 -2.36 -12.83 13.95
CA GLU A 96 -2.36 -11.55 14.68
C GLU A 96 -2.72 -10.38 13.77
N PHE A 97 -2.16 -10.29 12.55
CA PHE A 97 -2.53 -9.26 11.59
C PHE A 97 -4.02 -9.29 11.25
N HIS A 98 -4.58 -10.47 11.02
CA HIS A 98 -6.00 -10.61 10.68
C HIS A 98 -6.89 -10.23 11.85
N HIS A 99 -6.66 -10.76 13.04
CA HIS A 99 -7.48 -10.48 14.22
C HIS A 99 -7.42 -9.00 14.61
N THR A 100 -6.23 -8.39 14.60
CA THR A 100 -6.14 -6.95 14.88
C THR A 100 -6.77 -6.12 13.76
N GLY A 101 -6.68 -6.58 12.49
CA GLY A 101 -7.34 -5.95 11.35
C GLY A 101 -8.86 -5.96 11.48
N ASP A 102 -9.43 -7.10 11.82
CA ASP A 102 -10.86 -7.26 12.08
C ASP A 102 -11.31 -6.38 13.24
N HIS A 103 -10.55 -6.39 14.34
CA HIS A 103 -10.80 -5.54 15.49
C HIS A 103 -10.78 -4.04 15.13
N THR A 104 -9.79 -3.60 14.33
CA THR A 104 -9.70 -2.22 13.84
C THR A 104 -10.95 -1.83 13.02
N ASN A 105 -11.42 -2.72 12.15
CA ASN A 105 -12.62 -2.49 11.36
C ASN A 105 -13.89 -2.46 12.25
N GLU A 106 -13.99 -3.33 13.26
CA GLU A 106 -15.12 -3.35 14.19
C GLU A 106 -15.18 -2.11 15.08
N ILE A 107 -14.05 -1.57 15.53
CA ILE A 107 -13.99 -0.26 16.23
C ILE A 107 -14.62 0.81 15.32
N GLY A 108 -14.16 0.89 14.06
CA GLY A 108 -14.68 1.86 13.10
C GLY A 108 -16.18 1.71 12.90
N ARG A 109 -16.67 0.48 12.72
CA ARG A 109 -18.09 0.17 12.53
C ARG A 109 -18.93 0.56 13.74
N HIS A 110 -18.44 0.28 14.95
CA HIS A 110 -19.14 0.64 16.19
C HIS A 110 -19.28 2.16 16.34
N VAL A 111 -18.17 2.90 16.20
CA VAL A 111 -18.15 4.36 16.33
C VAL A 111 -19.06 5.02 15.27
N VAL A 112 -19.04 4.53 14.03
CA VAL A 112 -19.94 5.00 12.97
C VAL A 112 -21.41 4.80 13.35
N GLY A 113 -21.76 3.63 13.91
CA GLY A 113 -23.13 3.35 14.35
C GLY A 113 -23.65 4.31 15.43
N GLU A 114 -22.80 4.66 16.41
CA GLU A 114 -23.13 5.64 17.46
C GLU A 114 -23.28 7.06 16.87
N LEU A 115 -22.41 7.45 15.96
CA LEU A 115 -22.49 8.76 15.30
C LEU A 115 -23.73 8.89 14.39
N GLU A 116 -24.07 7.85 13.64
CA GLU A 116 -25.29 7.82 12.83
C GLU A 116 -26.56 7.89 13.68
N ALA A 117 -26.56 7.28 14.88
CA ALA A 117 -27.66 7.38 15.82
C ALA A 117 -27.92 8.83 16.28
N MET A 118 -26.87 9.68 16.21
CA MET A 118 -26.91 11.12 16.52
C MET A 118 -27.09 11.99 15.27
N ASP A 119 -27.47 11.43 14.12
CA ASP A 119 -27.65 12.13 12.83
C ASP A 119 -26.34 12.78 12.30
N VAL A 120 -25.18 12.26 12.69
CA VAL A 120 -23.86 12.61 12.13
C VAL A 120 -23.52 11.60 11.02
N ARG A 121 -23.25 12.09 9.83
CA ARG A 121 -22.86 11.23 8.71
C ARG A 121 -21.41 10.79 8.91
N ALA A 122 -21.20 9.49 8.94
CA ALA A 122 -19.90 8.90 9.16
C ALA A 122 -19.67 7.68 8.26
N ILE A 123 -18.42 7.45 7.87
CA ILE A 123 -17.99 6.22 7.19
C ILE A 123 -16.67 5.74 7.76
N ASN A 124 -16.48 4.41 7.80
CA ASN A 124 -15.22 3.76 8.19
C ASN A 124 -14.62 2.98 7.01
N PRO A 125 -13.72 3.57 6.22
CA PRO A 125 -12.97 2.83 5.22
C PRO A 125 -12.21 1.67 5.83
N ALA A 126 -12.09 0.56 5.09
CA ALA A 126 -11.35 -0.60 5.53
C ALA A 126 -9.90 -0.26 5.89
N MET A 127 -9.37 -0.85 6.96
CA MET A 127 -7.98 -0.61 7.40
C MET A 127 -6.93 -1.03 6.36
N GLY A 128 -7.30 -1.86 5.39
CA GLY A 128 -6.46 -2.29 4.28
C GLY A 128 -7.26 -2.86 3.12
N PHE A 129 -8.07 -3.87 3.37
CA PHE A 129 -8.89 -4.56 2.35
C PHE A 129 -10.35 -4.65 2.81
N PRO A 130 -11.33 -4.64 1.89
CA PRO A 130 -11.21 -4.54 0.43
C PRO A 130 -10.73 -3.16 -0.08
N MET A 131 -10.27 -3.12 -1.33
CA MET A 131 -9.81 -1.93 -2.04
C MET A 131 -10.64 -1.71 -3.31
N GLU A 132 -10.67 -0.47 -3.81
CA GLU A 132 -11.32 -0.07 -5.07
C GLU A 132 -10.42 -0.48 -6.26
N MET A 133 -10.38 -1.78 -6.59
CA MET A 133 -9.42 -2.35 -7.55
C MET A 133 -9.64 -1.91 -9.00
N ASP A 134 -10.80 -1.39 -9.34
CA ASP A 134 -11.08 -0.74 -10.63
C ASP A 134 -10.24 0.52 -10.86
N LYS A 135 -9.78 1.17 -9.80
CA LYS A 135 -8.87 2.33 -9.87
C LYS A 135 -7.41 1.93 -10.06
N PHE A 136 -7.04 0.67 -9.82
CA PHE A 136 -5.65 0.24 -9.92
C PHE A 136 -5.10 0.42 -11.36
N PRO A 137 -3.86 0.88 -11.56
CA PRO A 137 -2.76 1.07 -10.60
C PRO A 137 -2.76 2.42 -9.88
N ARG A 138 -3.78 3.25 -10.06
CA ARG A 138 -4.01 4.44 -9.25
C ARG A 138 -4.30 4.04 -7.80
N LYS A 139 -4.42 5.04 -6.94
CA LYS A 139 -4.74 4.86 -5.52
C LYS A 139 -6.06 4.08 -5.37
N ALA A 140 -5.95 2.81 -4.98
CA ALA A 140 -7.07 1.89 -4.85
C ALA A 140 -7.72 1.88 -3.45
N TRP A 141 -7.16 2.59 -2.47
CA TRP A 141 -7.74 2.75 -1.14
C TRP A 141 -8.43 4.11 -0.99
N VAL A 142 -9.54 4.12 -0.28
CA VAL A 142 -10.33 5.33 -0.02
C VAL A 142 -9.54 6.35 0.79
N VAL A 143 -8.78 5.87 1.80
CA VAL A 143 -7.96 6.72 2.67
C VAL A 143 -6.56 6.11 2.85
N SER A 144 -5.54 6.96 2.84
CA SER A 144 -4.20 6.60 3.27
C SER A 144 -4.08 6.82 4.78
N HIS A 145 -4.32 5.78 5.59
CA HIS A 145 -4.34 5.87 7.06
C HIS A 145 -3.02 6.39 7.66
N LYS A 146 -1.88 6.07 7.08
CA LYS A 146 -0.56 6.44 7.62
C LYS A 146 -0.34 7.96 7.67
N PRO A 147 -0.54 8.74 6.58
CA PRO A 147 -0.46 10.20 6.63
C PRO A 147 -1.45 10.81 7.62
N VAL A 148 -2.69 10.28 7.68
CA VAL A 148 -3.71 10.75 8.63
C VAL A 148 -3.26 10.53 10.07
N ALA A 149 -2.72 9.34 10.39
CA ALA A 149 -2.22 9.05 11.74
C ALA A 149 -1.04 9.95 12.14
N VAL A 150 -0.14 10.27 11.19
CA VAL A 150 0.95 11.23 11.41
C VAL A 150 0.39 12.64 11.66
N ALA A 151 -0.55 13.09 10.84
CA ALA A 151 -1.23 14.38 11.00
C ALA A 151 -2.02 14.46 12.33
N ALA A 152 -2.59 13.33 12.78
CA ALA A 152 -3.30 13.19 14.06
C ALA A 152 -2.37 13.12 15.29
N GLY A 153 -1.05 13.12 15.11
CA GLY A 153 -0.10 13.04 16.23
C GLY A 153 0.08 11.64 16.83
N LEU A 154 -0.45 10.59 16.19
CA LEU A 154 -0.37 9.22 16.69
C LEU A 154 0.99 8.55 16.43
N GLY A 155 1.90 9.24 15.77
CA GLY A 155 3.25 8.74 15.52
C GLY A 155 3.95 9.47 14.38
N LYS A 156 5.10 8.94 13.96
CA LYS A 156 5.83 9.39 12.76
C LYS A 156 6.24 8.23 11.87
N MET A 157 6.43 8.52 10.61
CA MET A 157 6.87 7.52 9.64
C MET A 157 8.32 7.09 9.93
N GLY A 158 8.53 5.80 10.18
CA GLY A 158 9.87 5.23 10.24
C GLY A 158 10.45 5.03 8.83
N ILE A 159 11.77 4.75 8.74
CA ILE A 159 12.44 4.45 7.46
C ILE A 159 11.83 3.23 6.72
N HIS A 160 11.15 2.35 7.44
CA HIS A 160 10.43 1.19 6.88
C HIS A 160 9.01 1.51 6.37
N ARG A 161 8.64 2.79 6.31
CA ARG A 161 7.34 3.27 5.81
C ARG A 161 6.12 2.78 6.61
N ASN A 162 6.29 2.42 7.89
CA ASN A 162 5.20 2.26 8.83
C ASN A 162 5.25 3.38 9.86
N VAL A 163 4.08 3.74 10.40
CA VAL A 163 3.99 4.68 11.51
C VAL A 163 4.54 4.00 12.77
N ILE A 164 5.35 4.73 13.51
CA ILE A 164 5.86 4.32 14.81
C ILE A 164 5.17 5.17 15.86
N HIS A 165 4.34 4.54 16.65
CA HIS A 165 3.67 5.18 17.79
C HIS A 165 4.65 5.38 18.94
N PRO A 166 4.63 6.52 19.67
CA PRO A 166 5.57 6.78 20.77
C PRO A 166 5.58 5.66 21.81
N LYS A 167 4.44 5.18 22.20
CA LYS A 167 4.27 4.15 23.24
C LYS A 167 4.39 2.74 22.67
N PHE A 168 3.55 2.38 21.70
CA PHE A 168 3.41 1.01 21.19
C PHE A 168 4.40 0.63 20.10
N GLY A 169 5.21 1.60 19.63
CA GLY A 169 6.17 1.39 18.55
C GLY A 169 5.49 1.08 17.21
N ASN A 170 6.02 0.11 16.51
CA ASN A 170 5.54 -0.32 15.20
C ASN A 170 4.49 -1.47 15.28
N PHE A 171 4.09 -1.87 16.49
CA PHE A 171 3.15 -2.98 16.72
C PHE A 171 1.71 -2.46 16.80
N ILE A 172 1.29 -1.77 15.74
CA ILE A 172 -0.02 -1.14 15.61
C ILE A 172 -0.62 -1.35 14.22
N LEU A 173 -1.94 -1.38 14.16
CA LEU A 173 -2.71 -1.12 12.95
C LEU A 173 -3.46 0.21 13.11
N LEU A 174 -3.84 0.79 11.98
CA LEU A 174 -4.43 2.13 11.91
C LEU A 174 -5.82 2.06 11.30
N GLY A 175 -6.78 2.72 11.93
CA GLY A 175 -8.09 2.98 11.36
C GLY A 175 -8.32 4.49 11.15
N THR A 176 -9.25 4.82 10.29
CA THR A 176 -9.71 6.20 10.07
C THR A 176 -11.20 6.20 9.82
N ILE A 177 -11.93 7.11 10.49
CA ILE A 177 -13.34 7.37 10.25
C ILE A 177 -13.46 8.77 9.68
N LEU A 178 -14.29 8.95 8.66
CA LEU A 178 -14.62 10.25 8.09
C LEU A 178 -15.97 10.69 8.65
N ILE A 179 -16.12 11.96 9.07
CA ILE A 179 -17.38 12.52 9.56
C ILE A 179 -17.65 13.89 8.95
N ASP A 180 -18.94 14.25 8.81
CA ASP A 180 -19.39 15.54 8.28
C ASP A 180 -19.57 16.62 9.38
N ALA A 181 -19.03 16.41 10.55
CA ALA A 181 -19.05 17.32 11.69
C ALA A 181 -17.65 17.83 12.04
N GLU A 182 -17.57 19.03 12.58
CA GLU A 182 -16.37 19.59 13.21
C GLU A 182 -16.21 19.04 14.61
N VAL A 183 -14.98 19.07 15.14
CA VAL A 183 -14.63 18.66 16.51
C VAL A 183 -14.07 19.87 17.25
N SER A 184 -14.39 20.00 18.52
CA SER A 184 -14.01 21.15 19.36
C SER A 184 -12.50 21.36 19.48
N GLU A 185 -11.70 20.31 19.29
CA GLU A 185 -10.24 20.36 19.32
C GLU A 185 -9.64 19.34 18.36
N TYR A 186 -8.67 19.78 17.55
CA TYR A 186 -7.90 18.94 16.63
C TYR A 186 -6.51 18.68 17.19
N THR A 187 -6.06 17.43 17.07
CA THR A 187 -4.71 17.04 17.48
C THR A 187 -3.66 17.55 16.50
N ARG A 188 -2.39 17.58 16.90
CA ARG A 188 -1.27 18.05 16.08
C ARG A 188 -0.21 16.97 15.93
N PRO A 189 0.57 16.97 14.84
CA PRO A 189 1.70 16.06 14.68
C PRO A 189 2.67 16.17 15.87
N ILE A 190 3.22 15.03 16.29
CA ILE A 190 4.27 15.03 17.32
C ILE A 190 5.55 15.68 16.78
N GLU A 191 6.31 16.35 17.64
CA GLU A 191 7.49 17.11 17.23
C GLU A 191 8.73 16.24 16.99
N TYR A 192 8.86 15.12 17.71
CA TYR A 192 9.99 14.21 17.58
C TYR A 192 9.67 12.98 16.70
N ASN A 193 10.71 12.34 16.16
CA ASN A 193 10.58 11.09 15.42
C ASN A 193 10.96 9.91 16.33
N PRO A 194 10.04 8.98 16.65
CA PRO A 194 10.34 7.81 17.48
C PRO A 194 11.22 6.77 16.78
N CYS A 195 11.50 6.89 15.47
CA CYS A 195 12.42 6.01 14.76
C CYS A 195 13.86 6.17 15.30
N LEU A 196 14.44 5.07 15.75
CA LEU A 196 15.82 5.05 16.28
C LEU A 196 16.89 5.05 15.20
N GLU A 197 16.50 4.93 13.94
CA GLU A 197 17.38 4.74 12.77
C GLU A 197 18.43 3.61 12.95
N CYS A 198 18.09 2.59 13.73
CA CYS A 198 18.97 1.45 14.04
C CYS A 198 19.25 0.55 12.83
N LYS A 199 18.56 0.72 11.71
CA LYS A 199 18.69 -0.02 10.44
C LYS A 199 18.38 -1.54 10.55
N LEU A 200 17.77 -2.03 11.63
CA LEU A 200 17.41 -3.44 11.75
C LEU A 200 16.38 -3.88 10.70
N CYS A 201 15.44 -3.01 10.36
CA CYS A 201 14.47 -3.24 9.30
C CYS A 201 15.13 -3.35 7.90
N VAL A 202 16.21 -2.60 7.65
CA VAL A 202 17.03 -2.71 6.43
C VAL A 202 17.72 -4.08 6.40
N THR A 203 18.31 -4.47 7.53
CA THR A 203 19.07 -5.72 7.65
C THR A 203 18.20 -6.96 7.50
N ALA A 204 16.97 -6.93 8.05
CA ALA A 204 16.08 -8.09 8.06
C ALA A 204 15.21 -8.20 6.80
N CYS A 205 15.12 -7.16 5.96
CA CYS A 205 14.27 -7.16 4.78
C CYS A 205 14.79 -8.15 3.73
N PRO A 206 14.08 -9.24 3.40
CA PRO A 206 14.61 -10.26 2.50
C PRO A 206 14.72 -9.77 1.05
N THR A 207 13.94 -8.76 0.67
CA THR A 207 13.93 -8.22 -0.71
C THR A 207 14.72 -6.92 -0.86
N GLY A 208 15.34 -6.39 0.21
CA GLY A 208 16.02 -5.11 0.15
C GLY A 208 15.12 -3.90 -0.13
N ALA A 209 13.82 -4.05 0.09
CA ALA A 209 12.86 -2.96 -0.18
C ALA A 209 13.13 -1.68 0.62
N ILE A 210 13.86 -1.78 1.74
CA ILE A 210 14.18 -0.65 2.62
C ILE A 210 15.67 -0.39 2.53
N ALA A 211 16.06 0.73 1.92
CA ALA A 211 17.45 1.15 1.86
C ALA A 211 17.89 1.94 3.11
N SER A 212 19.18 1.98 3.36
CA SER A 212 19.75 2.64 4.55
C SER A 212 19.60 4.17 4.53
N ASP A 213 19.42 4.76 3.35
CA ASP A 213 19.17 6.20 3.15
C ASP A 213 17.68 6.58 3.25
N GLY A 214 16.79 5.59 3.51
CA GLY A 214 15.34 5.80 3.61
C GLY A 214 14.58 5.64 2.29
N HIS A 215 15.26 5.34 1.18
CA HIS A 215 14.57 4.96 -0.06
C HIS A 215 13.78 3.66 0.16
N PHE A 216 12.59 3.60 -0.43
CA PHE A 216 11.71 2.44 -0.33
C PHE A 216 11.34 1.93 -1.73
N ASN A 217 11.81 0.74 -2.05
CA ASN A 217 11.44 0.05 -3.27
C ASN A 217 10.08 -0.65 -3.07
N PHE A 218 9.03 0.00 -3.55
CA PHE A 218 7.66 -0.49 -3.41
C PHE A 218 7.47 -1.83 -4.11
N SER A 219 7.98 -1.97 -5.36
CA SER A 219 7.81 -3.20 -6.13
C SER A 219 8.45 -4.42 -5.47
N ALA A 220 9.62 -4.26 -4.86
CA ALA A 220 10.29 -5.31 -4.11
C ALA A 220 9.46 -5.79 -2.90
N CYS A 221 8.90 -4.84 -2.13
CA CYS A 221 8.02 -5.16 -1.01
C CYS A 221 6.71 -5.80 -1.48
N TYR A 222 6.08 -5.20 -2.50
CA TYR A 222 4.81 -5.62 -3.05
C TYR A 222 4.87 -7.05 -3.60
N THR A 223 5.86 -7.35 -4.45
CA THR A 223 5.99 -8.65 -5.12
C THR A 223 6.13 -9.80 -4.14
N HIS A 224 6.82 -9.60 -3.03
CA HIS A 224 7.04 -10.64 -2.03
C HIS A 224 6.06 -10.54 -0.85
N ASN A 225 6.09 -9.44 -0.09
CA ASN A 225 5.36 -9.35 1.17
C ASN A 225 3.83 -9.34 0.97
N TYR A 226 3.35 -8.63 -0.06
CA TYR A 226 1.92 -8.51 -0.37
C TYR A 226 1.46 -9.47 -1.47
N ARG A 227 2.24 -10.51 -1.79
CA ARG A 227 1.95 -11.42 -2.90
C ARG A 227 0.52 -11.97 -2.86
N GLU A 228 0.09 -12.49 -1.72
CA GLU A 228 -1.22 -13.13 -1.57
C GLU A 228 -2.37 -12.12 -1.53
N PHE A 229 -2.11 -10.88 -1.14
CA PHE A 229 -3.13 -9.83 -1.11
C PHE A 229 -3.45 -9.26 -2.49
N MET A 230 -2.48 -9.27 -3.41
CA MET A 230 -2.57 -8.51 -4.65
C MET A 230 -2.27 -9.40 -5.89
N GLY A 231 -1.02 -9.40 -6.35
CA GLY A 231 -0.67 -9.99 -7.63
C GLY A 231 -0.56 -11.51 -7.67
N GLY A 232 -0.37 -12.15 -6.54
CA GLY A 232 -0.09 -13.59 -6.50
C GLY A 232 -1.22 -14.48 -6.96
N PHE A 233 -2.48 -14.08 -6.76
CA PHE A 233 -3.62 -14.83 -7.28
C PHE A 233 -3.67 -14.79 -8.81
N GLY A 234 -3.45 -13.61 -9.41
CA GLY A 234 -3.40 -13.46 -10.88
C GLY A 234 -2.27 -14.29 -11.49
N ASP A 235 -1.07 -14.20 -10.94
CA ASP A 235 0.08 -15.01 -11.37
C ASP A 235 -0.20 -16.53 -11.24
N TRP A 236 -0.80 -16.97 -10.13
CA TRP A 236 -1.20 -18.36 -9.95
C TRP A 236 -2.26 -18.80 -10.97
N ALA A 237 -3.28 -17.97 -11.22
CA ALA A 237 -4.32 -18.25 -12.20
C ALA A 237 -3.74 -18.32 -13.63
N GLU A 238 -2.80 -17.46 -14.00
CA GLU A 238 -2.08 -17.53 -15.28
C GLU A 238 -1.27 -18.84 -15.39
N GLN A 239 -0.57 -19.26 -14.33
CA GLN A 239 0.15 -20.55 -14.31
C GLN A 239 -0.78 -21.75 -14.53
N VAL A 240 -1.98 -21.73 -13.93
CA VAL A 240 -3.00 -22.76 -14.15
C VAL A 240 -3.49 -22.75 -15.60
N ALA A 241 -3.85 -21.56 -16.13
CA ALA A 241 -4.40 -21.39 -17.47
C ALA A 241 -3.40 -21.75 -18.60
N GLU A 242 -2.11 -21.46 -18.41
CA GLU A 242 -1.06 -21.75 -19.37
C GLU A 242 -0.53 -23.17 -19.31
N SER A 243 -0.87 -23.95 -18.26
CA SER A 243 -0.37 -25.31 -18.09
C SER A 243 -1.11 -26.28 -19.01
N ARG A 244 -0.34 -27.09 -19.75
CA ARG A 244 -0.88 -28.08 -20.69
C ARG A 244 -1.55 -29.29 -20.01
N ASN A 245 -1.08 -29.62 -18.81
CA ASN A 245 -1.58 -30.73 -17.99
C ASN A 245 -1.08 -30.60 -16.55
N ALA A 246 -1.51 -31.51 -15.65
CA ALA A 246 -1.14 -31.50 -14.24
C ALA A 246 0.37 -31.63 -13.99
N HIS A 247 1.12 -32.33 -14.85
CA HIS A 247 2.57 -32.44 -14.72
C HIS A 247 3.27 -31.10 -15.05
N ASP A 248 2.85 -30.46 -16.15
CA ASP A 248 3.35 -29.13 -16.53
C ASP A 248 3.02 -28.07 -15.45
N TYR A 249 1.81 -28.11 -14.88
CA TYR A 249 1.43 -27.27 -13.75
C TYR A 249 2.37 -27.46 -12.55
N ARG A 250 2.57 -28.71 -12.10
CA ARG A 250 3.43 -29.00 -10.94
C ARG A 250 4.91 -28.71 -11.15
N SER A 251 5.34 -28.60 -12.40
CA SER A 251 6.71 -28.13 -12.70
C SER A 251 6.88 -26.63 -12.47
N ARG A 252 5.80 -25.85 -12.50
CA ARG A 252 5.78 -24.38 -12.32
C ARG A 252 5.39 -23.97 -10.91
N VAL A 253 4.38 -24.64 -10.34
CA VAL A 253 3.78 -24.33 -9.04
C VAL A 253 3.81 -25.59 -8.15
N SER A 254 4.44 -25.47 -6.99
CA SER A 254 4.47 -26.59 -6.04
C SER A 254 3.10 -26.82 -5.38
N ASP A 255 2.87 -28.03 -4.89
CA ASP A 255 1.64 -28.35 -4.14
C ASP A 255 1.50 -27.47 -2.88
N SER A 256 2.63 -27.11 -2.25
CA SER A 256 2.63 -26.20 -1.09
C SER A 256 2.22 -24.75 -1.44
N GLU A 257 2.59 -24.25 -2.63
CA GLU A 257 2.11 -22.94 -3.11
C GLU A 257 0.63 -22.97 -3.43
N SER A 258 0.14 -24.05 -4.09
CA SER A 258 -1.28 -24.23 -4.37
C SER A 258 -2.09 -24.27 -3.07
N ALA A 259 -1.62 -25.02 -2.06
CA ALA A 259 -2.24 -25.06 -0.75
C ALA A 259 -2.20 -23.72 -0.02
N SER A 260 -1.09 -22.97 -0.10
CA SER A 260 -0.97 -21.62 0.46
C SER A 260 -1.95 -20.65 -0.18
N MET A 261 -2.11 -20.72 -1.52
CA MET A 261 -3.06 -19.87 -2.24
C MET A 261 -4.51 -20.20 -1.83
N TRP A 262 -4.85 -21.49 -1.71
CA TRP A 262 -6.17 -21.90 -1.23
C TRP A 262 -6.44 -21.38 0.20
N GLN A 263 -5.46 -21.49 1.10
CA GLN A 263 -5.58 -20.97 2.47
C GLN A 263 -5.76 -19.44 2.49
N SER A 264 -5.06 -18.70 1.63
CA SER A 264 -5.25 -17.26 1.48
C SER A 264 -6.67 -16.88 1.09
N LEU A 265 -7.26 -17.62 0.17
CA LEU A 265 -8.65 -17.39 -0.29
C LEU A 265 -9.69 -17.76 0.77
N SER A 266 -9.39 -18.76 1.60
CA SER A 266 -10.36 -19.33 2.56
C SER A 266 -10.25 -18.72 3.95
N PHE A 267 -9.05 -18.32 4.39
CA PHE A 267 -8.76 -17.91 5.77
C PHE A 267 -8.09 -16.56 5.88
N GLY A 268 -7.84 -15.88 4.78
CA GLY A 268 -7.18 -14.58 4.70
C GLY A 268 -5.77 -14.66 4.14
N ALA A 269 -5.43 -13.65 3.36
CA ALA A 269 -4.14 -13.55 2.69
C ALA A 269 -2.99 -13.31 3.69
N ASN A 270 -1.81 -13.85 3.41
CA ASN A 270 -0.67 -13.79 4.32
C ASN A 270 0.39 -12.79 3.85
N TYR A 271 0.88 -12.00 4.79
CA TYR A 271 2.15 -11.29 4.64
C TYR A 271 3.30 -12.32 4.67
N LYS A 272 4.07 -12.40 3.58
CA LYS A 272 5.17 -13.37 3.49
C LYS A 272 6.34 -13.02 4.41
N ALA A 273 6.58 -11.74 4.63
CA ALA A 273 7.67 -11.25 5.47
C ALA A 273 7.16 -10.34 6.60
N ALA A 274 6.94 -9.05 6.35
CA ALA A 274 6.68 -8.00 7.34
C ALA A 274 7.75 -7.94 8.46
N TYR A 275 8.98 -8.39 8.16
CA TYR A 275 10.08 -8.46 9.13
C TYR A 275 10.49 -7.09 9.66
N CYS A 276 10.29 -6.03 8.87
CA CYS A 276 10.50 -4.66 9.31
C CYS A 276 9.68 -4.28 10.56
N MET A 277 8.47 -4.83 10.70
CA MET A 277 7.69 -4.67 11.92
C MET A 277 8.27 -5.51 13.07
N SER A 278 8.54 -6.78 12.80
CA SER A 278 8.98 -7.76 13.80
C SER A 278 10.27 -7.32 14.52
N VAL A 279 11.23 -6.75 13.79
CA VAL A 279 12.56 -6.41 14.34
C VAL A 279 12.65 -5.01 14.93
N CYS A 280 11.64 -4.16 14.75
CA CYS A 280 11.67 -2.78 15.22
C CYS A 280 11.67 -2.71 16.75
N PRO A 281 12.67 -2.08 17.38
CA PRO A 281 12.73 -1.93 18.83
C PRO A 281 12.12 -0.61 19.33
N ALA A 282 11.62 0.26 18.45
CA ALA A 282 11.12 1.58 18.83
C ALA A 282 9.77 1.50 19.58
N GLY A 283 9.52 2.48 20.46
CA GLY A 283 8.35 2.62 21.32
C GLY A 283 8.67 2.37 22.80
N GLU A 284 8.06 3.14 23.69
CA GLU A 284 8.32 3.08 25.13
C GLU A 284 8.10 1.67 25.69
N ASP A 285 6.99 1.01 25.35
CA ASP A 285 6.65 -0.34 25.80
C ASP A 285 7.51 -1.43 25.13
N VAL A 286 8.33 -1.08 24.15
CA VAL A 286 9.05 -2.02 23.26
C VAL A 286 10.56 -1.98 23.48
N ILE A 287 11.11 -0.81 23.79
CA ILE A 287 12.53 -0.52 23.69
C ILE A 287 13.38 -1.18 24.80
N GLY A 288 12.80 -1.50 25.97
CA GLY A 288 13.51 -2.02 27.12
C GLY A 288 14.49 -3.13 26.81
N PRO A 289 14.07 -4.28 26.24
CA PRO A 289 14.98 -5.39 25.92
C PRO A 289 16.12 -5.02 24.97
N TRP A 290 15.90 -4.05 24.07
CA TRP A 290 16.94 -3.54 23.18
C TRP A 290 17.99 -2.71 23.93
N LEU A 291 17.56 -1.90 24.89
CA LEU A 291 18.48 -1.12 25.75
C LEU A 291 19.27 -2.02 26.67
N ASP A 292 18.62 -3.01 27.28
CA ASP A 292 19.24 -3.92 28.23
C ASP A 292 20.28 -4.83 27.56
N ASN A 293 19.97 -5.40 26.40
CA ASN A 293 20.86 -6.32 25.71
C ASN A 293 20.62 -6.37 24.21
N ARG A 294 21.27 -5.49 23.46
CA ARG A 294 21.22 -5.45 21.98
C ARG A 294 21.61 -6.75 21.31
N LYS A 295 22.62 -7.47 21.88
CA LYS A 295 23.07 -8.75 21.33
C LYS A 295 21.99 -9.82 21.47
N ALA A 296 21.30 -9.86 22.59
CA ALA A 296 20.16 -10.76 22.79
C ALA A 296 19.05 -10.47 21.78
N HIS A 297 18.69 -9.21 21.60
CA HIS A 297 17.68 -8.81 20.60
C HIS A 297 18.07 -9.26 19.18
N LEU A 298 19.32 -9.03 18.76
CA LEU A 298 19.81 -9.50 17.47
C LEU A 298 19.72 -11.02 17.33
N THR A 299 20.08 -11.76 18.38
CA THR A 299 20.11 -13.24 18.34
C THR A 299 18.70 -13.84 18.42
N GLN A 300 17.81 -13.26 19.21
CA GLN A 300 16.50 -13.85 19.51
C GLN A 300 15.38 -13.35 18.58
N VAL A 301 15.50 -12.13 18.03
CA VAL A 301 14.45 -11.51 17.21
C VAL A 301 14.89 -11.39 15.74
N VAL A 302 16.09 -10.88 15.47
CA VAL A 302 16.49 -10.55 14.10
C VAL A 302 17.00 -11.79 13.34
N ARG A 303 17.95 -12.53 13.93
CA ARG A 303 18.56 -13.71 13.29
C ARG A 303 17.54 -14.80 12.91
N PRO A 304 16.58 -15.19 13.76
CA PRO A 304 15.63 -16.24 13.39
C PRO A 304 14.83 -15.93 12.12
N LEU A 305 14.60 -14.64 11.81
CA LEU A 305 13.92 -14.21 10.59
C LEU A 305 14.87 -14.18 9.39
N MET A 306 16.13 -13.76 9.61
CA MET A 306 17.15 -13.75 8.56
C MET A 306 17.55 -15.16 8.14
N ASP A 307 17.74 -16.05 9.12
CA ASP A 307 18.22 -17.42 8.91
C ASP A 307 17.10 -18.38 8.45
N LYS A 308 15.85 -17.92 8.48
CA LYS A 308 14.72 -18.73 8.05
C LYS A 308 14.83 -19.13 6.58
N GLU A 309 14.76 -20.43 6.31
CA GLU A 309 14.63 -20.95 4.95
C GLU A 309 13.22 -20.68 4.41
N GLU A 310 13.14 -19.95 3.32
CA GLU A 310 11.87 -19.61 2.68
C GLU A 310 12.07 -19.28 1.20
N THR A 311 10.97 -19.28 0.45
CA THR A 311 10.97 -18.81 -0.94
C THR A 311 10.68 -17.31 -0.96
N VAL A 312 11.60 -16.55 -1.57
CA VAL A 312 11.45 -15.11 -1.83
C VAL A 312 11.04 -14.92 -3.29
N TYR A 313 9.92 -14.27 -3.50
CA TYR A 313 9.36 -13.98 -4.82
C TYR A 313 9.94 -12.66 -5.33
N VAL A 314 10.51 -12.68 -6.53
CA VAL A 314 11.17 -11.52 -7.15
C VAL A 314 10.86 -11.44 -8.64
N VAL A 315 10.82 -10.23 -9.17
CA VAL A 315 10.76 -10.02 -10.62
C VAL A 315 12.18 -10.22 -11.19
N PRO A 316 12.34 -10.98 -12.29
CA PRO A 316 13.66 -11.17 -12.92
C PRO A 316 14.31 -9.83 -13.30
N GLY A 317 15.60 -9.68 -13.00
CA GLY A 317 16.36 -8.45 -13.27
C GLY A 317 16.08 -7.29 -12.31
N SER A 318 15.27 -7.50 -11.27
CA SER A 318 14.99 -6.46 -10.26
C SER A 318 16.12 -6.31 -9.25
N ASP A 319 16.14 -5.17 -8.55
CA ASP A 319 17.06 -4.94 -7.42
C ASP A 319 16.84 -5.98 -6.30
N ALA A 320 15.60 -6.46 -6.14
CA ALA A 320 15.27 -7.47 -5.14
C ALA A 320 15.94 -8.82 -5.44
N GLU A 321 15.98 -9.25 -6.71
CA GLU A 321 16.65 -10.49 -7.10
C GLU A 321 18.13 -10.46 -6.73
N GLN A 322 18.82 -9.35 -7.07
CA GLN A 322 20.22 -9.16 -6.74
C GLN A 322 20.44 -9.17 -5.23
N HIS A 323 19.57 -8.45 -4.49
CA HIS A 323 19.67 -8.37 -3.03
C HIS A 323 19.53 -9.72 -2.34
N VAL A 324 18.54 -10.54 -2.75
CA VAL A 324 18.36 -11.89 -2.18
C VAL A 324 19.59 -12.75 -2.45
N THR A 325 20.08 -12.75 -3.69
CA THR A 325 21.23 -13.55 -4.10
C THR A 325 22.47 -13.21 -3.29
N ASP A 326 22.72 -11.93 -3.06
CA ASP A 326 23.94 -11.46 -2.39
C ASP A 326 23.86 -11.59 -0.86
N ARG A 327 22.69 -11.38 -0.27
CA ARG A 327 22.54 -11.22 1.17
C ARG A 327 21.92 -12.43 1.89
N PHE A 328 21.14 -13.25 1.19
CA PHE A 328 20.36 -14.33 1.78
C PHE A 328 20.54 -15.66 1.02
N PRO A 329 21.75 -16.22 0.96
CA PRO A 329 22.03 -17.46 0.22
C PRO A 329 21.26 -18.69 0.78
N ASN A 330 20.74 -18.58 2.00
CA ASN A 330 19.87 -19.58 2.65
C ASN A 330 18.41 -19.51 2.18
N LYS A 331 18.02 -18.46 1.43
CA LYS A 331 16.66 -18.32 0.91
C LYS A 331 16.62 -18.72 -0.57
N ARG A 332 15.52 -19.32 -0.99
CA ARG A 332 15.30 -19.70 -2.40
C ARG A 332 14.62 -18.57 -3.13
N THR A 333 15.13 -18.20 -4.30
CA THR A 333 14.48 -17.22 -5.18
C THR A 333 13.46 -17.92 -6.08
N LYS A 334 12.28 -17.33 -6.22
CA LYS A 334 11.31 -17.71 -7.26
C LYS A 334 10.98 -16.50 -8.12
N HIS A 335 11.21 -16.64 -9.42
CA HIS A 335 10.85 -15.63 -10.40
C HIS A 335 9.34 -15.61 -10.62
N VAL A 336 8.78 -14.41 -10.58
CA VAL A 336 7.35 -14.15 -10.82
C VAL A 336 7.20 -12.91 -11.69
N ALA A 337 6.13 -12.86 -12.48
CA ALA A 337 5.78 -11.65 -13.20
C ALA A 337 5.17 -10.61 -12.24
N MET A 338 5.30 -9.34 -12.61
CA MET A 338 4.52 -8.28 -12.00
C MET A 338 3.08 -8.38 -12.50
N SER A 339 2.23 -9.06 -11.76
CA SER A 339 0.90 -9.48 -12.20
C SER A 339 -0.15 -8.37 -12.22
N LEU A 340 0.12 -7.22 -11.60
CA LEU A 340 -0.75 -6.05 -11.69
C LEU A 340 -0.22 -5.11 -12.78
N ARG A 341 -0.69 -5.32 -14.01
CA ARG A 341 -0.26 -4.57 -15.19
C ARG A 341 -1.11 -3.31 -15.36
N ALA A 342 -0.49 -2.23 -15.79
CA ALA A 342 -1.23 -1.04 -16.20
C ALA A 342 -2.14 -1.37 -17.40
N ASN A 343 -3.39 -0.98 -17.32
CA ASN A 343 -4.39 -1.13 -18.38
C ASN A 343 -4.67 0.19 -19.13
N SER A 344 -4.00 1.26 -18.74
CA SER A 344 -4.10 2.61 -19.31
C SER A 344 -2.73 3.30 -19.30
N ILE A 345 -2.56 4.34 -20.12
CA ILE A 345 -1.33 5.16 -20.09
C ILE A 345 -1.26 5.99 -18.82
N ASP A 346 -2.38 6.49 -18.35
CA ASP A 346 -2.42 7.20 -17.05
C ASP A 346 -1.94 6.29 -15.92
N GLY A 347 -2.46 5.07 -15.86
CA GLY A 347 -2.02 4.09 -14.87
C GLY A 347 -0.55 3.69 -15.01
N LEU A 348 -0.03 3.59 -16.25
CA LEU A 348 1.39 3.37 -16.49
C LEU A 348 2.23 4.49 -15.90
N VAL A 349 1.89 5.75 -16.20
CA VAL A 349 2.66 6.93 -15.75
C VAL A 349 2.68 7.02 -14.24
N GLU A 350 1.55 6.83 -13.59
CA GLU A 350 1.45 6.80 -12.12
C GLU A 350 2.18 5.60 -11.50
N GLY A 351 2.27 4.49 -12.23
CA GLY A 351 2.96 3.28 -11.78
C GLY A 351 4.48 3.33 -11.91
N LEU A 352 5.03 4.13 -12.83
CA LEU A 352 6.49 4.17 -13.07
C LEU A 352 7.31 4.39 -11.79
N PRO A 353 6.98 5.36 -10.90
CA PRO A 353 7.74 5.54 -9.66
C PRO A 353 7.68 4.34 -8.71
N LEU A 354 6.60 3.56 -8.76
CA LEU A 354 6.40 2.41 -7.89
C LEU A 354 7.22 1.18 -8.30
N ILE A 355 7.54 1.08 -9.59
CA ILE A 355 8.25 -0.07 -10.17
C ILE A 355 9.70 0.21 -10.54
N PHE A 356 10.14 1.46 -10.39
CA PHE A 356 11.49 1.90 -10.72
C PHE A 356 12.55 1.16 -9.90
N GLN A 357 13.57 0.63 -10.60
CA GLN A 357 14.68 -0.09 -10.01
C GLN A 357 15.91 0.82 -9.93
N ARG A 358 16.14 1.37 -8.74
CA ARG A 358 17.16 2.40 -8.48
C ARG A 358 18.58 1.91 -8.76
N GLU A 359 18.89 0.66 -8.39
CA GLU A 359 20.24 0.12 -8.60
C GLU A 359 20.50 -0.23 -10.06
N GLN A 360 19.44 -0.59 -10.84
CA GLN A 360 19.53 -0.78 -12.28
C GLN A 360 19.80 0.52 -13.03
N ALA A 361 19.49 1.66 -12.42
CA ALA A 361 19.72 3.00 -12.96
C ALA A 361 21.09 3.60 -12.60
N LYS A 362 21.97 2.84 -11.92
CA LYS A 362 23.24 3.33 -11.35
C LYS A 362 24.12 4.12 -12.34
N ASP A 363 24.22 3.66 -13.59
CA ASP A 363 25.08 4.24 -14.60
C ASP A 363 24.27 4.96 -15.69
N MET A 364 23.01 5.35 -15.38
CA MET A 364 22.13 5.99 -16.32
C MET A 364 22.02 7.49 -16.08
N SER A 365 22.08 8.24 -17.19
CA SER A 365 21.68 9.64 -17.25
C SER A 365 21.03 9.85 -18.60
N ALA A 366 19.69 9.86 -18.65
CA ALA A 366 18.95 9.96 -19.91
C ALA A 366 17.58 10.60 -19.71
N THR A 367 17.14 11.36 -20.73
CA THR A 367 15.83 11.97 -20.84
C THR A 367 15.06 11.33 -21.98
N TYR A 368 13.86 10.88 -21.71
CA TYR A 368 12.97 10.21 -22.65
C TYR A 368 11.72 11.06 -22.87
N HIS A 369 11.36 11.30 -24.15
CA HIS A 369 10.06 11.84 -24.51
C HIS A 369 9.17 10.72 -25.04
N PHE A 370 8.02 10.51 -24.39
CA PHE A 370 6.99 9.62 -24.88
C PHE A 370 5.83 10.42 -25.46
N THR A 371 5.38 9.99 -26.64
CA THR A 371 4.14 10.46 -27.27
C THR A 371 3.24 9.26 -27.48
N PHE A 372 2.18 9.16 -26.71
CA PHE A 372 1.15 8.15 -26.88
C PHE A 372 0.04 8.68 -27.77
N THR A 373 -0.50 7.81 -28.63
CA THR A 373 -1.56 8.12 -29.60
C THR A 373 -2.60 7.00 -29.59
N GLY A 374 -3.76 7.23 -30.20
CA GLY A 374 -4.82 6.24 -30.27
C GLY A 374 -5.90 6.47 -29.20
N ASP A 375 -6.24 5.44 -28.41
CA ASP A 375 -7.31 5.50 -27.43
C ASP A 375 -7.05 6.54 -26.34
N GLU A 376 -5.80 6.68 -25.92
CA GLU A 376 -5.35 7.73 -25.01
C GLU A 376 -4.24 8.52 -25.70
N SER A 377 -4.34 9.85 -25.66
CA SER A 377 -3.31 10.74 -26.18
C SER A 377 -2.64 11.46 -25.02
N ARG A 378 -1.36 11.18 -24.80
CA ARG A 378 -0.58 11.80 -23.72
C ARG A 378 0.88 11.98 -24.13
N GLN A 379 1.48 13.05 -23.65
CA GLN A 379 2.90 13.32 -23.78
C GLN A 379 3.51 13.36 -22.39
N ILE A 380 4.66 12.73 -22.19
CA ILE A 380 5.38 12.75 -20.94
C ILE A 380 6.88 12.85 -21.20
N THR A 381 7.57 13.43 -20.24
CA THR A 381 9.02 13.38 -20.10
C THR A 381 9.36 12.48 -18.93
N VAL A 382 10.26 11.52 -19.17
CA VAL A 382 10.83 10.68 -18.12
C VAL A 382 12.32 10.95 -18.06
N THR A 383 12.82 11.41 -16.92
CA THR A 383 14.23 11.66 -16.67
C THR A 383 14.77 10.68 -15.65
N ILE A 384 15.81 9.95 -16.01
CA ILE A 384 16.55 9.07 -15.10
C ILE A 384 17.96 9.63 -14.95
N ARG A 385 18.32 10.05 -13.74
CA ARG A 385 19.64 10.59 -13.42
C ARG A 385 19.97 10.36 -11.97
N ASP A 386 21.22 10.04 -11.67
CA ASP A 386 21.72 9.88 -10.29
C ASP A 386 20.90 8.88 -9.47
N ARG A 387 20.41 7.80 -10.12
CA ARG A 387 19.50 6.80 -9.54
C ARG A 387 18.14 7.34 -9.10
N GLU A 388 17.72 8.45 -9.66
CA GLU A 388 16.41 9.05 -9.41
C GLU A 388 15.59 9.06 -10.69
N LEU A 389 14.28 9.00 -10.52
CA LEU A 389 13.28 9.06 -11.56
C LEU A 389 12.45 10.32 -11.38
N ASP A 390 12.34 11.10 -12.44
CA ASP A 390 11.37 12.18 -12.56
C ASP A 390 10.44 11.91 -13.74
N VAL A 391 9.14 12.14 -13.53
CA VAL A 391 8.11 11.96 -14.56
C VAL A 391 7.24 13.21 -14.60
N ALA A 392 7.26 13.90 -15.74
CA ALA A 392 6.52 15.13 -15.95
C ALA A 392 5.57 15.03 -17.14
N ASP A 393 4.40 15.67 -17.05
CA ASP A 393 3.48 15.81 -18.18
C ASP A 393 4.04 16.75 -19.23
N GLY A 394 3.83 16.41 -20.51
CA GLY A 394 4.36 17.16 -21.64
C GLY A 394 5.83 16.85 -21.95
N HIS A 395 6.35 17.51 -22.99
CA HIS A 395 7.75 17.39 -23.39
C HIS A 395 8.56 18.56 -22.83
N HIS A 396 9.56 18.26 -22.01
CA HIS A 396 10.45 19.24 -21.38
C HIS A 396 11.91 18.95 -21.74
N GLY A 397 12.64 19.98 -22.15
CA GLY A 397 14.05 19.88 -22.51
C GLY A 397 14.30 19.09 -23.81
N GLU A 398 15.57 18.74 -24.04
CA GLU A 398 15.98 17.93 -25.17
C GLU A 398 16.10 16.46 -24.75
N PRO A 399 15.41 15.54 -25.42
CA PRO A 399 15.48 14.12 -25.08
C PRO A 399 16.64 13.41 -25.76
N ASP A 400 17.18 12.41 -25.07
CA ASP A 400 18.14 11.46 -25.64
C ASP A 400 17.43 10.41 -26.50
N LEU A 401 16.16 10.12 -26.21
CA LEU A 401 15.31 9.22 -26.99
C LEU A 401 13.87 9.72 -27.04
N ARG A 402 13.33 9.84 -28.29
CA ARG A 402 11.90 10.05 -28.51
C ARG A 402 11.22 8.76 -28.86
N ILE A 403 10.12 8.47 -28.19
CA ILE A 403 9.31 7.26 -28.39
C ILE A 403 7.90 7.70 -28.74
N THR A 404 7.42 7.31 -29.92
CA THR A 404 6.01 7.49 -30.30
C THR A 404 5.37 6.12 -30.45
N ALA A 405 4.27 5.89 -29.75
CA ALA A 405 3.60 4.60 -29.74
C ALA A 405 2.08 4.75 -29.69
N ASP A 406 1.38 3.85 -30.39
CA ASP A 406 -0.04 3.63 -30.18
C ASP A 406 -0.26 3.01 -28.78
N THR A 407 -1.24 3.52 -28.04
CA THR A 407 -1.56 3.13 -26.65
C THR A 407 -1.73 1.61 -26.51
N ARG A 408 -2.58 1.00 -27.35
CA ARG A 408 -2.83 -0.46 -27.26
C ARG A 408 -1.55 -1.26 -27.55
N THR A 409 -0.78 -0.80 -28.50
CA THR A 409 0.49 -1.46 -28.89
C THR A 409 1.51 -1.37 -27.76
N TRP A 410 1.61 -0.21 -27.10
CA TRP A 410 2.53 -0.03 -25.97
C TRP A 410 2.15 -0.90 -24.78
N LEU A 411 0.88 -0.90 -24.36
CA LEU A 411 0.40 -1.74 -23.26
C LEU A 411 0.57 -3.24 -23.55
N ARG A 412 0.34 -3.67 -24.79
CA ARG A 412 0.63 -5.05 -25.21
C ARG A 412 2.12 -5.38 -25.17
N PHE A 413 2.97 -4.44 -25.58
CA PHE A 413 4.42 -4.61 -25.49
C PHE A 413 4.88 -4.79 -24.05
N LEU A 414 4.37 -3.99 -23.11
CA LEU A 414 4.68 -4.15 -21.69
C LEU A 414 4.25 -5.53 -21.16
N ALA A 415 3.10 -6.03 -21.61
CA ALA A 415 2.63 -7.37 -21.24
C ALA A 415 3.42 -8.51 -21.92
N LYS A 416 3.99 -8.26 -23.10
CA LYS A 416 4.73 -9.25 -23.90
C LYS A 416 5.93 -8.61 -24.61
N PRO A 417 7.07 -8.45 -23.94
CA PRO A 417 8.26 -7.75 -24.47
C PRO A 417 8.78 -8.30 -25.81
N SER A 418 8.56 -9.59 -26.09
CA SER A 418 8.93 -10.22 -27.39
C SER A 418 8.26 -9.59 -28.61
N MET A 419 7.20 -8.80 -28.44
CA MET A 419 6.51 -8.09 -29.51
C MET A 419 7.26 -6.84 -30.02
N LEU A 420 8.30 -6.37 -29.31
CA LEU A 420 8.99 -5.12 -29.66
C LEU A 420 9.49 -5.09 -31.11
N ALA A 421 10.19 -6.13 -31.54
CA ALA A 421 10.75 -6.21 -32.90
C ALA A 421 9.65 -6.09 -33.98
N TRP A 422 8.54 -6.78 -33.76
CA TRP A 422 7.37 -6.73 -34.66
C TRP A 422 6.70 -5.34 -34.69
N ALA A 423 6.53 -4.71 -33.49
CA ALA A 423 5.94 -3.38 -33.38
C ALA A 423 6.80 -2.30 -34.02
N LEU A 424 8.14 -2.41 -33.95
CA LEU A 424 9.09 -1.53 -34.61
C LEU A 424 9.02 -1.68 -36.15
N VAL A 425 9.02 -2.92 -36.66
CA VAL A 425 8.91 -3.20 -38.11
C VAL A 425 7.61 -2.64 -38.69
N ARG A 426 6.51 -2.75 -37.96
CA ARG A 426 5.19 -2.21 -38.36
C ARG A 426 5.01 -0.71 -38.08
N ARG A 427 6.05 -0.05 -37.57
CA ARG A 427 6.03 1.38 -37.21
C ARG A 427 4.94 1.75 -36.19
N GLN A 428 4.45 0.80 -35.43
CA GLN A 428 3.50 1.02 -34.33
C GLN A 428 4.20 1.60 -33.08
N ILE A 429 5.51 1.30 -32.95
CA ILE A 429 6.43 2.00 -32.05
C ILE A 429 7.51 2.64 -32.93
N LYS A 430 7.73 3.94 -32.78
CA LYS A 430 8.76 4.69 -33.52
C LYS A 430 9.77 5.22 -32.52
N LEU A 431 11.05 5.08 -32.87
CA LEU A 431 12.17 5.57 -32.05
C LEU A 431 12.96 6.61 -32.85
N GLN A 432 13.31 7.71 -32.17
CA GLN A 432 14.26 8.71 -32.67
C GLN A 432 15.35 8.90 -31.62
N GLY A 433 16.53 8.38 -31.87
CA GLY A 433 17.65 8.27 -30.95
C GLY A 433 18.20 6.83 -30.90
N SER A 434 19.06 6.54 -29.92
CA SER A 434 19.69 5.23 -29.81
C SER A 434 18.71 4.17 -29.25
N PRO A 435 18.47 3.06 -29.99
CA PRO A 435 17.64 1.96 -29.46
C PRO A 435 18.19 1.32 -28.17
N ARG A 436 19.47 1.51 -27.87
CA ARG A 436 20.08 1.04 -26.60
C ARG A 436 19.42 1.68 -25.40
N LEU A 437 19.03 2.95 -25.50
CA LEU A 437 18.34 3.67 -24.43
C LEU A 437 16.98 3.06 -24.08
N LEU A 438 16.24 2.50 -25.07
CA LEU A 438 15.00 1.79 -24.77
C LEU A 438 15.24 0.49 -23.99
N ARG A 439 16.32 -0.23 -24.30
CA ARG A 439 16.72 -1.42 -23.53
C ARG A 439 17.15 -1.04 -22.12
N ASP A 440 17.91 0.04 -21.97
CA ASP A 440 18.37 0.52 -20.67
C ASP A 440 17.19 1.04 -19.83
N PHE A 441 16.22 1.70 -20.46
CA PHE A 441 14.94 2.02 -19.84
C PHE A 441 14.22 0.75 -19.32
N GLY A 442 14.07 -0.27 -20.19
CA GLY A 442 13.43 -1.53 -19.79
C GLY A 442 14.12 -2.24 -18.62
N ARG A 443 15.44 -2.09 -18.47
CA ARG A 443 16.18 -2.63 -17.32
C ARG A 443 15.77 -1.96 -16.00
N CYS A 444 15.39 -0.67 -16.05
CA CYS A 444 14.93 0.06 -14.86
C CYS A 444 13.47 -0.22 -14.51
N PHE A 445 12.71 -0.89 -15.37
CA PHE A 445 11.30 -1.21 -15.21
C PHE A 445 11.02 -2.67 -15.62
N PRO A 446 11.60 -3.67 -14.92
CA PRO A 446 11.37 -5.07 -15.22
C PRO A 446 9.91 -5.45 -14.93
N SER A 447 9.36 -6.38 -15.71
CA SER A 447 7.94 -6.79 -15.67
C SER A 447 7.76 -8.31 -15.52
#